data_b5a18c8b6473c0c7685b8df44b900c3e
#
_entry.id   b5a18c8b6473c0c7685b8df44b900c3e
#
_cell.length_a   1.000
_cell.length_b   1.000
_cell.length_c   1.000
_cell.angle_alpha   90.00
_cell.angle_beta   90.00
_cell.angle_gamma   90.00
#
_symmetry.space_group_name_H-M   'P 1'
#
loop_
_entity.id
_entity.type
_entity.pdbx_description
1 polymer ?
#
loop_
_entity_poly.entity_id
_entity_poly.type
_entity_poly.pdbx_seq_one_letter_code
_entity_poly.pdbx_strand_id
1 'polypeptide(L)'
;HEAVNGEEALHLLERQGTSISLVLLDIIMPVMDGFELLHHMAENHWIDDIPVIMISSEDSSSSVKKAYEMGVSDYISRPFDARVVYRRVFNTIKLYAKQRRLISMISEQVREKDKNNSMMVSILSQIVEFRNGESGSHVIHIKRLAELLLDQLERKDTKYEITSADQMLIPLAAALHDIGKIGIDEKILNKPGRLTKEEFEIMKSHTTVGADILHDLPFSNEEPLLKTAY
;
A
#
# COMPACT_ATOMS: atom_id res chain seq x y z
N HIS A 1 11.95 1.99 -29.52
CA HIS A 1 11.29 0.91 -30.27
C HIS A 1 10.37 1.51 -31.32
N GLU A 2 10.19 0.82 -32.41
CA GLU A 2 9.30 1.19 -33.49
C GLU A 2 8.43 -0.03 -33.84
N ALA A 3 7.16 0.18 -34.11
CA ALA A 3 6.18 -0.82 -34.54
C ALA A 3 5.50 -0.34 -35.81
N VAL A 4 5.30 -1.21 -36.80
CA VAL A 4 4.71 -0.85 -38.08
C VAL A 4 3.18 -0.91 -38.10
N ASN A 5 2.57 -1.47 -37.03
CA ASN A 5 1.13 -1.57 -36.83
C ASN A 5 0.80 -1.74 -35.34
N GLY A 6 -0.50 -1.70 -35.01
CA GLY A 6 -0.94 -1.83 -33.63
C GLY A 6 -0.70 -3.20 -32.99
N GLU A 7 -0.73 -4.29 -33.77
CA GLU A 7 -0.47 -5.65 -33.26
C GLU A 7 0.99 -5.81 -32.81
N GLU A 8 1.94 -5.32 -33.61
CA GLU A 8 3.35 -5.30 -33.22
C GLU A 8 3.61 -4.41 -32.01
N ALA A 9 2.91 -3.25 -31.93
CA ALA A 9 2.98 -2.37 -30.78
C ALA A 9 2.41 -3.03 -29.51
N LEU A 10 1.31 -3.78 -29.62
CA LEU A 10 0.71 -4.55 -28.53
C LEU A 10 1.73 -5.57 -27.97
N HIS A 11 2.36 -6.35 -28.85
CA HIS A 11 3.39 -7.30 -28.43
C HIS A 11 4.61 -6.63 -27.77
N LEU A 12 5.00 -5.42 -28.20
CA LEU A 12 6.03 -4.66 -27.53
C LEU A 12 5.62 -4.22 -26.13
N LEU A 13 4.37 -3.78 -25.95
CA LEU A 13 3.82 -3.40 -24.66
C LEU A 13 3.75 -4.59 -23.71
N GLU A 14 3.27 -5.75 -24.17
CA GLU A 14 3.26 -7.00 -23.38
C GLU A 14 4.65 -7.42 -22.88
N ARG A 15 5.65 -7.28 -23.71
CA ARG A 15 7.03 -7.67 -23.37
C ARG A 15 7.75 -6.68 -22.46
N GLN A 16 7.48 -5.40 -22.60
CA GLN A 16 8.26 -4.33 -21.96
C GLN A 16 7.50 -3.64 -20.83
N GLY A 17 6.17 -3.69 -20.84
CA GLY A 17 5.33 -3.12 -19.80
C GLY A 17 5.70 -1.66 -19.47
N THR A 18 5.77 -1.35 -18.22
CA THR A 18 6.03 0.01 -17.70
C THR A 18 7.47 0.51 -17.94
N SER A 19 8.36 -0.27 -18.57
CA SER A 19 9.66 0.22 -19.02
C SER A 19 9.56 1.23 -20.17
N ILE A 20 8.40 1.21 -20.90
CA ILE A 20 8.09 2.19 -21.94
C ILE A 20 7.72 3.51 -21.25
N SER A 21 8.42 4.58 -21.64
CA SER A 21 8.23 5.91 -21.03
C SER A 21 7.10 6.72 -21.66
N LEU A 22 6.77 6.45 -22.93
CA LEU A 22 5.73 7.12 -23.71
C LEU A 22 5.47 6.34 -25.00
N VAL A 23 4.25 6.38 -25.49
CA VAL A 23 3.87 5.88 -26.81
C VAL A 23 3.47 7.06 -27.70
N LEU A 24 4.10 7.15 -28.88
CA LEU A 24 3.66 7.98 -29.98
C LEU A 24 2.84 7.13 -30.91
N LEU A 25 1.57 7.42 -31.09
CA LEU A 25 0.62 6.56 -31.76
C LEU A 25 -0.04 7.26 -32.95
N ASP A 26 0.09 6.69 -34.14
CA ASP A 26 -0.71 7.10 -35.28
C ASP A 26 -2.10 6.45 -35.19
N ILE A 27 -3.14 7.13 -35.64
CA ILE A 27 -4.48 6.56 -35.72
C ILE A 27 -4.57 5.56 -36.86
N ILE A 28 -4.07 5.96 -38.03
CA ILE A 28 -4.23 5.19 -39.26
C ILE A 28 -3.04 4.25 -39.44
N MET A 29 -3.22 3.01 -39.03
CA MET A 29 -2.24 1.95 -39.19
C MET A 29 -2.90 0.71 -39.80
N PRO A 30 -2.15 -0.13 -40.56
CA PRO A 30 -2.67 -1.40 -41.08
C PRO A 30 -2.84 -2.41 -39.94
N VAL A 31 -3.66 -3.42 -40.15
CA VAL A 31 -3.94 -4.59 -39.29
C VAL A 31 -4.72 -4.21 -38.01
N MET A 32 -4.19 -3.37 -37.18
CA MET A 32 -4.80 -2.83 -35.95
C MET A 32 -4.58 -1.33 -35.94
N ASP A 33 -5.64 -0.54 -35.83
CA ASP A 33 -5.57 0.91 -35.78
C ASP A 33 -5.18 1.46 -34.39
N GLY A 34 -4.95 2.78 -34.31
CA GLY A 34 -4.53 3.39 -33.05
C GLY A 34 -5.60 3.38 -31.96
N PHE A 35 -6.88 3.41 -32.31
CA PHE A 35 -7.98 3.32 -31.33
C PHE A 35 -8.15 1.89 -30.78
N GLU A 36 -7.95 0.88 -31.62
CA GLU A 36 -7.96 -0.52 -31.19
C GLU A 36 -6.82 -0.77 -30.21
N LEU A 37 -5.62 -0.29 -30.51
CA LEU A 37 -4.47 -0.39 -29.58
C LEU A 37 -4.75 0.33 -28.26
N LEU A 38 -5.33 1.54 -28.29
CA LEU A 38 -5.73 2.27 -27.08
C LEU A 38 -6.73 1.49 -26.23
N HIS A 39 -7.67 0.80 -26.87
CA HIS A 39 -8.64 -0.03 -26.16
C HIS A 39 -7.93 -1.15 -25.40
N HIS A 40 -7.00 -1.87 -26.03
CA HIS A 40 -6.19 -2.89 -25.36
C HIS A 40 -5.32 -2.30 -24.24
N MET A 41 -4.76 -1.09 -24.42
CA MET A 41 -4.01 -0.41 -23.37
C MET A 41 -4.88 -0.06 -22.16
N ALA A 42 -6.16 0.31 -22.39
CA ALA A 42 -7.10 0.61 -21.32
C ALA A 42 -7.54 -0.67 -20.58
N GLU A 43 -7.86 -1.75 -21.29
CA GLU A 43 -8.23 -3.04 -20.70
C GLU A 43 -7.12 -3.61 -19.79
N ASN A 44 -5.86 -3.40 -20.16
CA ASN A 44 -4.70 -3.85 -19.39
C ASN A 44 -4.19 -2.80 -18.39
N HIS A 45 -4.87 -1.69 -18.19
CA HIS A 45 -4.46 -0.59 -17.31
C HIS A 45 -3.11 0.05 -17.65
N TRP A 46 -2.56 -0.18 -18.84
CA TRP A 46 -1.27 0.41 -19.23
C TRP A 46 -1.36 1.91 -19.49
N ILE A 47 -2.54 2.40 -19.89
CA ILE A 47 -2.76 3.83 -20.17
C ILE A 47 -2.63 4.69 -18.91
N ASP A 48 -2.84 4.09 -17.73
CA ASP A 48 -2.71 4.76 -16.44
C ASP A 48 -1.24 5.12 -16.13
N ASP A 49 -0.31 4.28 -16.59
CA ASP A 49 1.13 4.39 -16.32
C ASP A 49 1.95 4.86 -17.51
N ILE A 50 1.49 4.61 -18.74
CA ILE A 50 2.22 4.90 -19.98
C ILE A 50 1.49 6.00 -20.74
N PRO A 51 2.01 7.24 -20.77
CA PRO A 51 1.38 8.31 -21.52
C PRO A 51 1.37 8.01 -23.02
N VAL A 52 0.25 8.30 -23.66
CA VAL A 52 0.07 8.17 -25.10
C VAL A 52 -0.13 9.56 -25.72
N ILE A 53 0.64 9.87 -26.74
CA ILE A 53 0.43 11.04 -27.60
C ILE A 53 0.01 10.52 -28.98
N MET A 54 -1.21 10.84 -29.38
CA MET A 54 -1.67 10.52 -30.73
C MET A 54 -1.19 11.54 -31.75
N ILE A 55 -0.78 11.05 -32.92
CA ILE A 55 -0.36 11.87 -34.06
C ILE A 55 -1.16 11.44 -35.28
N SER A 56 -2.00 12.34 -35.83
CA SER A 56 -2.81 11.96 -36.99
C SER A 56 -3.04 13.13 -37.95
N SER A 57 -3.33 12.76 -39.20
CA SER A 57 -3.91 13.68 -40.21
C SER A 57 -5.42 13.82 -40.08
N GLU A 58 -6.07 13.01 -39.25
CA GLU A 58 -7.49 13.09 -39.01
C GLU A 58 -7.80 14.17 -37.96
N ASP A 59 -8.45 15.24 -38.41
CA ASP A 59 -8.67 16.48 -37.65
C ASP A 59 -10.13 16.64 -37.19
N SER A 60 -10.94 15.57 -37.33
CA SER A 60 -12.34 15.64 -36.92
C SER A 60 -12.44 15.87 -35.40
N SER A 61 -13.28 16.80 -35.00
CA SER A 61 -13.52 17.08 -33.57
C SER A 61 -14.02 15.83 -32.82
N SER A 62 -14.66 14.89 -33.52
CA SER A 62 -15.11 13.61 -32.97
C SER A 62 -13.95 12.66 -32.66
N SER A 63 -12.95 12.55 -33.54
CA SER A 63 -11.78 11.67 -33.33
C SER A 63 -10.90 12.22 -32.22
N VAL A 64 -10.70 13.54 -32.15
CA VAL A 64 -9.96 14.19 -31.07
C VAL A 64 -10.65 13.97 -29.70
N LYS A 65 -11.98 14.18 -29.66
CA LYS A 65 -12.76 13.96 -28.44
C LYS A 65 -12.70 12.49 -27.98
N LYS A 66 -12.89 11.55 -28.91
CA LYS A 66 -12.79 10.11 -28.64
C LYS A 66 -11.42 9.74 -28.07
N ALA A 67 -10.33 10.27 -28.64
CA ALA A 67 -8.99 10.01 -28.13
C ALA A 67 -8.81 10.45 -26.65
N TYR A 68 -9.24 11.65 -26.30
CA TYR A 68 -9.17 12.13 -24.91
C TYR A 68 -10.10 11.35 -23.97
N GLU A 69 -11.29 10.96 -24.41
CA GLU A 69 -12.20 10.11 -23.64
C GLU A 69 -11.60 8.72 -23.34
N MET A 70 -10.72 8.23 -24.23
CA MET A 70 -9.98 6.99 -24.05
C MET A 70 -8.69 7.15 -23.22
N GLY A 71 -8.38 8.36 -22.69
CA GLY A 71 -7.28 8.57 -21.78
C GLY A 71 -5.96 9.00 -22.43
N VAL A 72 -5.97 9.45 -23.70
CA VAL A 72 -4.75 9.96 -24.36
C VAL A 72 -4.26 11.22 -23.67
N SER A 73 -2.95 11.28 -23.44
CA SER A 73 -2.32 12.42 -22.75
C SER A 73 -2.26 13.68 -23.62
N ASP A 74 -2.11 13.51 -24.94
CA ASP A 74 -2.09 14.63 -25.89
C ASP A 74 -2.43 14.14 -27.30
N TYR A 75 -2.85 15.10 -28.16
CA TYR A 75 -3.18 14.87 -29.57
C TYR A 75 -2.50 15.91 -30.45
N ILE A 76 -1.85 15.48 -31.52
CA ILE A 76 -1.10 16.33 -32.43
C ILE A 76 -1.58 16.11 -33.86
N SER A 77 -2.20 17.14 -34.46
CA SER A 77 -2.65 17.11 -35.86
C SER A 77 -1.48 17.33 -36.83
N ARG A 78 -1.53 16.66 -37.95
CA ARG A 78 -0.63 16.94 -39.12
C ARG A 78 -1.24 18.02 -40.00
N PRO A 79 -0.42 18.95 -40.60
CA PRO A 79 1.04 18.99 -40.48
C PRO A 79 1.49 19.64 -39.15
N PHE A 80 2.63 19.19 -38.60
CA PHE A 80 3.18 19.67 -37.33
C PHE A 80 4.60 20.19 -37.45
N ASP A 81 4.99 21.08 -36.56
CA ASP A 81 6.41 21.47 -36.36
C ASP A 81 7.10 20.44 -35.44
N ALA A 82 8.17 19.84 -35.93
CA ALA A 82 8.92 18.85 -35.17
C ALA A 82 9.41 19.36 -33.79
N ARG A 83 9.70 20.65 -33.67
CA ARG A 83 10.09 21.27 -32.39
C ARG A 83 8.93 21.30 -31.38
N VAL A 84 7.71 21.49 -31.88
CA VAL A 84 6.50 21.46 -31.04
C VAL A 84 6.26 20.05 -30.54
N VAL A 85 6.32 19.06 -31.43
CA VAL A 85 6.21 17.62 -31.05
C VAL A 85 7.25 17.27 -30.01
N TYR A 86 8.51 17.59 -30.25
CA TYR A 86 9.60 17.33 -29.30
C TYR A 86 9.32 17.94 -27.92
N ARG A 87 8.85 19.19 -27.87
CA ARG A 87 8.52 19.84 -26.59
C ARG A 87 7.36 19.18 -25.88
N ARG A 88 6.30 18.77 -26.56
CA ARG A 88 5.16 18.07 -25.99
C ARG A 88 5.57 16.72 -25.41
N VAL A 89 6.28 15.92 -26.21
CA VAL A 89 6.84 14.62 -25.77
C VAL A 89 7.73 14.79 -24.54
N PHE A 90 8.66 15.74 -24.58
CA PHE A 90 9.56 16.01 -23.45
C PHE A 90 8.82 16.42 -22.18
N ASN A 91 7.83 17.32 -22.31
CA ASN A 91 7.05 17.78 -21.18
C ASN A 91 6.18 16.65 -20.60
N THR A 92 5.59 15.81 -21.44
CA THR A 92 4.79 14.66 -21.02
C THR A 92 5.65 13.64 -20.28
N ILE A 93 6.81 13.25 -20.83
CA ILE A 93 7.76 12.33 -20.17
C ILE A 93 8.19 12.91 -18.81
N LYS A 94 8.55 14.20 -18.77
CA LYS A 94 8.97 14.87 -17.54
C LYS A 94 7.86 14.87 -16.47
N LEU A 95 6.61 15.10 -16.85
CA LEU A 95 5.47 15.09 -15.96
C LEU A 95 5.25 13.71 -15.35
N TYR A 96 5.18 12.69 -16.19
CA TYR A 96 4.98 11.30 -15.75
C TYR A 96 6.15 10.76 -14.92
N ALA A 97 7.38 11.10 -15.29
CA ALA A 97 8.56 10.75 -14.49
C ALA A 97 8.50 11.39 -13.08
N LYS A 98 8.05 12.66 -12.99
CA LYS A 98 7.86 13.32 -11.69
C LYS A 98 6.74 12.67 -10.88
N GLN A 99 5.64 12.31 -11.51
CA GLN A 99 4.52 11.61 -10.86
C GLN A 99 4.94 10.26 -10.31
N ARG A 100 5.62 9.41 -11.11
CA ARG A 100 6.15 8.11 -10.66
C ARG A 100 7.11 8.28 -9.49
N ARG A 101 7.98 9.29 -9.53
CA ARG A 101 8.90 9.58 -8.42
C ARG A 101 8.14 9.95 -7.13
N LEU A 102 7.09 10.77 -7.24
CA LEU A 102 6.27 11.14 -6.08
C LEU A 102 5.57 9.93 -5.49
N ILE A 103 4.98 9.06 -6.31
CA ILE A 103 4.33 7.82 -5.86
C ILE A 103 5.35 6.92 -5.14
N SER A 104 6.54 6.73 -5.71
CA SER A 104 7.61 5.95 -5.08
C SER A 104 8.03 6.52 -3.73
N MET A 105 8.20 7.85 -3.63
CA MET A 105 8.56 8.51 -2.37
C MET A 105 7.45 8.35 -1.31
N ILE A 106 6.18 8.49 -1.70
CA ILE A 106 5.05 8.30 -0.79
C ILE A 106 5.02 6.85 -0.28
N SER A 107 5.15 5.88 -1.18
CA SER A 107 5.17 4.45 -0.82
C SER A 107 6.32 4.12 0.14
N GLU A 108 7.49 4.73 -0.06
CA GLU A 108 8.63 4.54 0.83
C GLU A 108 8.39 5.19 2.21
N GLN A 109 7.83 6.39 2.25
CA GLN A 109 7.48 7.06 3.51
C GLN A 109 6.42 6.29 4.31
N VAL A 110 5.39 5.75 3.64
CA VAL A 110 4.39 4.89 4.29
C VAL A 110 5.07 3.67 4.90
N ARG A 111 5.90 2.96 4.14
CA ARG A 111 6.62 1.79 4.63
C ARG A 111 7.55 2.09 5.80
N GLU A 112 8.24 3.24 5.77
CA GLU A 112 9.11 3.67 6.87
C GLU A 112 8.30 4.02 8.12
N LYS A 113 7.16 4.72 7.96
CA LYS A 113 6.23 5.01 9.06
C LYS A 113 5.74 3.72 9.73
N ASP A 114 5.33 2.72 8.95
CA ASP A 114 4.84 1.44 9.46
C ASP A 114 5.92 0.67 10.22
N LYS A 115 7.15 0.67 9.68
CA LYS A 115 8.31 0.09 10.36
C LYS A 115 8.61 0.79 11.69
N ASN A 116 8.56 2.10 11.71
CA ASN A 116 8.81 2.88 12.94
C ASN A 116 7.71 2.61 13.98
N ASN A 117 6.44 2.59 13.59
CA ASN A 117 5.34 2.25 14.48
C ASN A 117 5.51 0.84 15.07
N SER A 118 5.83 -0.15 14.23
CA SER A 118 6.07 -1.53 14.67
C SER A 118 7.25 -1.61 15.66
N MET A 119 8.31 -0.86 15.42
CA MET A 119 9.48 -0.81 16.31
C MET A 119 9.11 -0.16 17.65
N MET A 120 8.37 0.95 17.65
CA MET A 120 7.93 1.62 18.88
C MET A 120 7.05 0.70 19.74
N VAL A 121 6.07 0.03 19.14
CA VAL A 121 5.23 -0.95 19.84
C VAL A 121 6.07 -2.07 20.43
N SER A 122 7.02 -2.62 19.67
CA SER A 122 7.92 -3.67 20.16
C SER A 122 8.79 -3.21 21.34
N ILE A 123 9.32 -1.99 21.29
CA ILE A 123 10.11 -1.41 22.38
C ILE A 123 9.27 -1.25 23.65
N LEU A 124 8.05 -0.67 23.52
CA LEU A 124 7.15 -0.49 24.66
C LEU A 124 6.79 -1.83 25.31
N SER A 125 6.42 -2.82 24.49
CA SER A 125 6.09 -4.15 24.98
C SER A 125 7.29 -4.83 25.65
N GLN A 126 8.50 -4.70 25.09
CA GLN A 126 9.72 -5.24 25.70
C GLN A 126 10.07 -4.57 27.04
N ILE A 127 9.82 -3.27 27.19
CA ILE A 127 10.03 -2.58 28.48
C ILE A 127 9.12 -3.17 29.55
N VAL A 128 7.86 -3.45 29.20
CA VAL A 128 6.91 -4.06 30.15
C VAL A 128 7.32 -5.50 30.50
N GLU A 129 7.72 -6.29 29.51
CA GLU A 129 8.21 -7.66 29.72
C GLU A 129 9.50 -7.72 30.56
N PHE A 130 10.43 -6.80 30.32
CA PHE A 130 11.67 -6.70 31.11
C PHE A 130 11.37 -6.50 32.59
N ARG A 131 10.34 -5.69 32.92
CA ARG A 131 9.87 -5.52 34.29
C ARG A 131 9.29 -6.81 34.91
N ASN A 132 8.72 -7.68 34.08
CA ASN A 132 8.11 -8.94 34.47
C ASN A 132 9.13 -10.11 34.54
N GLY A 133 10.41 -9.86 34.30
CA GLY A 133 11.44 -10.91 34.26
C GLY A 133 11.30 -11.88 33.07
N GLU A 134 10.39 -11.61 32.13
CA GLU A 134 10.22 -12.39 30.91
C GLU A 134 11.28 -12.01 29.88
N SER A 135 11.62 -12.96 29.02
CA SER A 135 12.54 -12.68 27.92
C SER A 135 11.78 -11.92 26.81
N GLY A 136 12.34 -10.82 26.30
CA GLY A 136 11.74 -10.04 25.20
C GLY A 136 11.41 -10.82 23.91
N SER A 137 11.63 -12.12 23.91
CA SER A 137 11.21 -13.04 22.84
C SER A 137 9.71 -13.33 22.86
N HIS A 138 9.00 -13.14 23.97
CA HIS A 138 7.58 -13.42 24.09
C HIS A 138 6.76 -12.55 23.14
N VAL A 139 6.96 -11.25 23.12
CA VAL A 139 6.28 -10.32 22.19
C VAL A 139 6.49 -10.72 20.73
N ILE A 140 7.71 -11.12 20.37
CA ILE A 140 8.03 -11.56 19.01
C ILE A 140 7.23 -12.82 18.66
N HIS A 141 7.13 -13.78 19.59
CA HIS A 141 6.38 -15.01 19.39
C HIS A 141 4.87 -14.76 19.28
N ILE A 142 4.30 -13.93 20.14
CA ILE A 142 2.86 -13.56 20.08
C ILE A 142 2.53 -12.89 18.75
N LYS A 143 3.33 -11.92 18.32
CA LYS A 143 3.16 -11.28 17.02
C LYS A 143 3.19 -12.31 15.89
N ARG A 144 4.21 -13.16 15.87
CA ARG A 144 4.36 -14.21 14.85
C ARG A 144 3.21 -15.20 14.85
N LEU A 145 2.72 -15.59 16.04
CA LEU A 145 1.58 -16.48 16.17
C LEU A 145 0.31 -15.82 15.59
N ALA A 146 0.06 -14.55 15.90
CA ALA A 146 -1.06 -13.81 15.33
C ALA A 146 -1.00 -13.75 13.80
N GLU A 147 0.17 -13.43 13.21
CA GLU A 147 0.38 -13.47 11.76
C GLU A 147 0.03 -14.85 11.16
N LEU A 148 0.56 -15.92 11.73
CA LEU A 148 0.30 -17.29 11.25
C LEU A 148 -1.18 -17.70 11.36
N LEU A 149 -1.86 -17.25 12.41
CA LEU A 149 -3.29 -17.52 12.58
C LEU A 149 -4.12 -16.77 11.53
N LEU A 150 -3.82 -15.52 11.27
CA LEU A 150 -4.49 -14.72 10.23
C LEU A 150 -4.27 -15.33 8.85
N ASP A 151 -3.04 -15.69 8.50
CA ASP A 151 -2.73 -16.38 7.25
C ASP A 151 -3.53 -17.69 7.08
N GLN A 152 -3.73 -18.46 8.17
CA GLN A 152 -4.51 -19.68 8.12
C GLN A 152 -6.02 -19.43 8.02
N LEU A 153 -6.53 -18.38 8.67
CA LEU A 153 -7.93 -17.98 8.55
C LEU A 153 -8.25 -17.55 7.12
N GLU A 154 -7.43 -16.71 6.52
CA GLU A 154 -7.61 -16.28 5.13
C GLU A 154 -7.65 -17.44 4.13
N ARG A 155 -6.79 -18.47 4.36
CA ARG A 155 -6.73 -19.64 3.46
C ARG A 155 -7.87 -20.63 3.65
N LYS A 156 -8.46 -20.73 4.84
CA LYS A 156 -9.38 -21.81 5.19
C LYS A 156 -10.83 -21.39 5.28
N ASP A 157 -11.09 -20.14 5.58
CA ASP A 157 -12.43 -19.68 5.93
C ASP A 157 -12.82 -18.43 5.17
N THR A 158 -13.87 -18.56 4.37
CA THR A 158 -14.51 -17.43 3.67
C THR A 158 -15.52 -16.68 4.54
N LYS A 159 -15.70 -17.08 5.81
CA LYS A 159 -16.65 -16.46 6.74
C LYS A 159 -16.15 -15.13 7.26
N TYR A 160 -14.83 -14.98 7.41
CA TYR A 160 -14.19 -13.78 7.93
C TYR A 160 -13.50 -13.03 6.78
N GLU A 161 -13.95 -11.81 6.50
CA GLU A 161 -13.29 -10.91 5.56
C GLU A 161 -12.11 -10.23 6.27
N ILE A 162 -10.94 -10.89 6.24
CA ILE A 162 -9.71 -10.33 6.80
C ILE A 162 -9.11 -9.36 5.78
N THR A 163 -9.08 -8.09 6.13
CA THR A 163 -8.49 -7.05 5.28
C THR A 163 -6.97 -7.00 5.42
N SER A 164 -6.28 -6.37 4.45
CA SER A 164 -4.84 -6.10 4.58
C SER A 164 -4.52 -5.22 5.79
N ALA A 165 -5.46 -4.38 6.22
CA ALA A 165 -5.33 -3.60 7.44
C ALA A 165 -5.35 -4.50 8.69
N ASP A 166 -6.26 -5.49 8.75
CA ASP A 166 -6.34 -6.44 9.86
C ASP A 166 -5.06 -7.28 9.97
N GLN A 167 -4.50 -7.73 8.84
CA GLN A 167 -3.23 -8.46 8.80
C GLN A 167 -2.06 -7.67 9.39
N MET A 168 -2.09 -6.34 9.28
CA MET A 168 -1.06 -5.46 9.83
C MET A 168 -1.34 -5.09 11.30
N LEU A 169 -2.59 -4.73 11.62
CA LEU A 169 -2.96 -4.16 12.91
C LEU A 169 -3.08 -5.22 14.02
N ILE A 170 -3.68 -6.38 13.74
CA ILE A 170 -3.92 -7.41 14.76
C ILE A 170 -2.62 -7.93 15.37
N PRO A 171 -1.55 -8.26 14.61
CA PRO A 171 -0.27 -8.67 15.21
C PRO A 171 0.40 -7.58 16.05
N LEU A 172 0.22 -6.30 15.67
CA LEU A 172 0.72 -5.16 16.45
C LEU A 172 -0.08 -4.97 17.73
N ALA A 173 -1.40 -5.04 17.64
CA ALA A 173 -2.30 -4.97 18.80
C ALA A 173 -2.03 -6.11 19.78
N ALA A 174 -1.83 -7.33 19.27
CA ALA A 174 -1.47 -8.48 20.10
C ALA A 174 -0.17 -8.27 20.89
N ALA A 175 0.78 -7.51 20.37
CA ALA A 175 2.00 -7.18 21.11
C ALA A 175 1.74 -6.28 22.32
N LEU A 176 0.62 -5.55 22.35
CA LEU A 176 0.24 -4.65 23.45
C LEU A 176 -0.63 -5.32 24.53
N HIS A 177 -0.99 -6.61 24.39
CA HIS A 177 -1.93 -7.30 25.29
C HIS A 177 -1.57 -7.20 26.77
N ASP A 178 -0.29 -7.10 27.08
CA ASP A 178 0.27 -7.08 28.42
C ASP A 178 0.70 -5.69 28.90
N ILE A 179 0.41 -4.62 28.15
CA ILE A 179 0.85 -3.26 28.46
C ILE A 179 0.41 -2.81 29.87
N GLY A 180 -0.74 -3.26 30.34
CA GLY A 180 -1.28 -2.94 31.65
C GLY A 180 -0.53 -3.58 32.82
N LYS A 181 0.36 -4.54 32.60
CA LYS A 181 1.27 -5.08 33.64
C LYS A 181 2.14 -3.98 34.26
N ILE A 182 2.30 -2.85 33.58
CA ILE A 182 3.00 -1.68 34.13
C ILE A 182 2.35 -1.15 35.41
N GLY A 183 1.04 -1.29 35.57
CA GLY A 183 0.26 -0.89 36.75
C GLY A 183 0.22 -1.91 37.88
N ILE A 184 0.76 -3.11 37.68
CA ILE A 184 0.76 -4.17 38.72
C ILE A 184 1.94 -3.98 39.68
N ASP A 185 1.66 -4.16 40.99
CA ASP A 185 2.72 -4.12 42.01
C ASP A 185 3.77 -5.20 41.76
N GLU A 186 5.04 -4.81 41.85
CA GLU A 186 6.18 -5.69 41.58
C GLU A 186 6.22 -6.92 42.47
N LYS A 187 5.73 -6.81 43.74
CA LYS A 187 5.63 -7.92 44.67
C LYS A 187 4.67 -9.00 44.20
N ILE A 188 3.65 -8.63 43.44
CA ILE A 188 2.67 -9.55 42.83
C ILE A 188 3.20 -10.04 41.49
N LEU A 189 3.68 -9.10 40.67
CA LEU A 189 4.15 -9.37 39.32
C LEU A 189 5.31 -10.38 39.31
N ASN A 190 6.30 -10.19 40.18
CA ASN A 190 7.52 -11.02 40.28
C ASN A 190 7.52 -11.93 41.51
N LYS A 191 6.33 -12.29 42.03
CA LYS A 191 6.23 -13.15 43.21
C LYS A 191 6.84 -14.53 42.94
N PRO A 192 7.83 -14.97 43.74
CA PRO A 192 8.33 -16.33 43.63
C PRO A 192 7.28 -17.31 44.15
N GLY A 193 6.64 -18.06 43.27
CA GLY A 193 5.64 -19.05 43.57
C GLY A 193 4.22 -18.73 43.11
N ARG A 194 3.23 -19.42 43.66
CA ARG A 194 1.84 -19.26 43.24
C ARG A 194 1.22 -18.02 43.88
N LEU A 195 0.43 -17.29 43.11
CA LEU A 195 -0.39 -16.18 43.59
C LEU A 195 -1.52 -16.70 44.46
N THR A 196 -1.91 -15.95 45.51
CA THR A 196 -3.17 -16.18 46.22
C THR A 196 -4.34 -15.80 45.31
N LYS A 197 -5.56 -16.10 45.75
CA LYS A 197 -6.77 -15.72 44.96
C LYS A 197 -6.88 -14.20 44.82
N GLU A 198 -6.62 -13.47 45.87
CA GLU A 198 -6.65 -12.01 45.92
C GLU A 198 -5.57 -11.40 45.00
N GLU A 199 -4.35 -11.91 45.07
CA GLU A 199 -3.24 -11.48 44.21
C GLU A 199 -3.51 -11.80 42.75
N PHE A 200 -4.18 -12.93 42.45
CA PHE A 200 -4.56 -13.30 41.10
C PHE A 200 -5.64 -12.35 40.54
N GLU A 201 -6.59 -11.90 41.37
CA GLU A 201 -7.56 -10.87 40.95
C GLU A 201 -6.86 -9.53 40.62
N ILE A 202 -5.84 -9.15 41.43
CA ILE A 202 -5.02 -7.97 41.13
C ILE A 202 -4.26 -8.19 39.81
N MET A 203 -3.67 -9.36 39.62
CA MET A 203 -2.96 -9.67 38.38
C MET A 203 -3.88 -9.57 37.16
N LYS A 204 -5.11 -10.03 37.25
CA LYS A 204 -6.09 -9.92 36.15
C LYS A 204 -6.45 -8.48 35.80
N SER A 205 -6.33 -7.55 36.73
CA SER A 205 -6.63 -6.15 36.48
C SER A 205 -5.69 -5.48 35.44
N HIS A 206 -4.56 -6.16 35.07
CA HIS A 206 -3.70 -5.64 34.02
C HIS A 206 -4.47 -5.42 32.70
N THR A 207 -5.51 -6.22 32.41
CA THR A 207 -6.32 -6.06 31.21
C THR A 207 -7.10 -4.74 31.20
N THR A 208 -7.73 -4.40 32.32
CA THR A 208 -8.44 -3.12 32.48
C THR A 208 -7.49 -1.94 32.55
N VAL A 209 -6.37 -2.08 33.26
CA VAL A 209 -5.32 -1.05 33.31
C VAL A 209 -4.74 -0.80 31.91
N GLY A 210 -4.51 -1.86 31.14
CA GLY A 210 -4.06 -1.74 29.75
C GLY A 210 -5.06 -1.01 28.86
N ALA A 211 -6.32 -1.37 28.99
CA ALA A 211 -7.42 -0.71 28.28
C ALA A 211 -7.48 0.79 28.64
N ASP A 212 -7.43 1.14 29.93
CA ASP A 212 -7.44 2.53 30.39
C ASP A 212 -6.24 3.32 29.84
N ILE A 213 -5.04 2.74 29.88
CA ILE A 213 -3.83 3.37 29.33
C ILE A 213 -4.01 3.68 27.84
N LEU A 214 -4.53 2.73 27.05
CA LEU A 214 -4.71 2.92 25.62
C LEU A 214 -5.83 3.89 25.30
N HIS A 215 -6.90 3.90 26.11
CA HIS A 215 -8.05 4.81 25.97
C HIS A 215 -7.67 6.26 26.28
N ASP A 216 -6.85 6.49 27.27
CA ASP A 216 -6.46 7.84 27.72
C ASP A 216 -5.41 8.51 26.83
N LEU A 217 -4.89 7.78 25.82
CA LEU A 217 -3.97 8.36 24.86
C LEU A 217 -4.68 9.40 23.97
N PRO A 218 -4.03 10.51 23.64
CA PRO A 218 -4.53 11.45 22.64
C PRO A 218 -4.81 10.72 21.33
N PHE A 219 -5.98 11.01 20.70
CA PHE A 219 -6.40 10.38 19.44
C PHE A 219 -6.70 8.87 19.50
N SER A 220 -6.87 8.28 20.69
CA SER A 220 -7.22 6.85 20.86
C SER A 220 -8.43 6.42 20.01
N ASN A 221 -9.42 7.30 19.87
CA ASN A 221 -10.62 7.07 19.07
C ASN A 221 -10.42 7.21 17.56
N GLU A 222 -9.29 7.72 17.10
CA GLU A 222 -9.00 7.95 15.68
C GLU A 222 -7.96 6.95 15.13
N GLU A 223 -7.06 6.46 16.00
CA GLU A 223 -5.98 5.55 15.60
C GLU A 223 -6.46 4.08 15.53
N PRO A 224 -6.45 3.46 14.34
CA PRO A 224 -6.94 2.08 14.15
C PRO A 224 -6.25 1.06 15.03
N LEU A 225 -4.92 1.20 15.26
CA LEU A 225 -4.16 0.30 16.12
C LEU A 225 -4.70 0.28 17.56
N LEU A 226 -4.99 1.44 18.13
CA LEU A 226 -5.49 1.54 19.50
C LEU A 226 -6.89 0.94 19.63
N LYS A 227 -7.75 1.15 18.62
CA LYS A 227 -9.09 0.49 18.56
C LYS A 227 -9.01 -1.04 18.49
N THR A 228 -7.98 -1.57 17.82
CA THR A 228 -7.79 -3.02 17.70
C THR A 228 -7.20 -3.61 18.97
N ALA A 229 -6.39 -2.84 19.71
CA ALA A 229 -5.70 -3.29 20.93
C ALA A 229 -6.58 -3.15 22.19
N TYR A 230 -7.60 -2.30 22.15
CA TYR A 230 -8.58 -2.11 23.22
C TYR A 230 -9.66 -3.19 23.19
#